data_a38f0ee006a151ddf0a37c9ba54a34d4
#
_entry.id   a38f0ee006a151ddf0a37c9ba54a34d4
#
_cell.length_a   1.000
_cell.length_b   1.000
_cell.length_c   1.000
_cell.angle_alpha   90.00
_cell.angle_beta   90.00
_cell.angle_gamma   90.00
#
_symmetry.space_group_name_H-M   'P 1'
#
loop_
_entity.id
_entity.type
_entity.pdbx_description
1 polymer ?
#
loop_
_entity_poly.entity_id
_entity_poly.type
_entity_poly.pdbx_seq_one_letter_code
_entity_poly.pdbx_strand_id
1 'polypeptide(L)'
;MNYSDLADEKSGFEDFLASCEHAKKVSLLATVDGLLQWDEQTMLPAAAGDFRAEQAARLAAITHAQRTQKAQGERLEKLAESSLATNGPEVVQATIRLLREDFQKQ
;
A
#
# COMPACT_ATOMS: atom_id res chain seq x y z
N MET A 1 -11.01 -20.68 -24.50
CA MET A 1 -11.09 -19.40 -23.78
C MET A 1 -11.84 -18.40 -24.65
N ASN A 2 -12.87 -17.75 -24.10
CA ASN A 2 -13.60 -16.77 -24.88
C ASN A 2 -13.04 -15.36 -24.64
N TYR A 3 -13.52 -14.38 -25.40
CA TYR A 3 -13.06 -12.99 -25.33
C TYR A 3 -13.28 -12.39 -23.95
N SER A 4 -14.40 -12.72 -23.32
CA SER A 4 -14.75 -12.21 -21.99
C SER A 4 -13.73 -12.62 -20.92
N ASP A 5 -13.26 -13.87 -20.98
CA ASP A 5 -12.27 -14.40 -20.02
C ASP A 5 -10.93 -13.69 -20.18
N LEU A 6 -10.52 -13.41 -21.41
CA LEU A 6 -9.29 -12.68 -21.69
C LEU A 6 -9.34 -11.25 -21.15
N ALA A 7 -10.48 -10.58 -21.31
CA ALA A 7 -10.68 -9.22 -20.79
C ALA A 7 -10.63 -9.20 -19.28
N ASP A 8 -11.23 -10.18 -18.61
CA ASP A 8 -11.22 -10.30 -17.16
C ASP A 8 -9.82 -10.57 -16.61
N GLU A 9 -9.05 -11.42 -17.27
CA GLU A 9 -7.67 -11.70 -16.89
C GLU A 9 -6.79 -10.45 -17.00
N LYS A 10 -6.95 -9.70 -18.08
CA LYS A 10 -6.19 -8.45 -18.28
C LYS A 10 -6.53 -7.42 -17.22
N SER A 11 -7.82 -7.24 -16.94
CA SER A 11 -8.28 -6.31 -15.92
C SER A 11 -7.76 -6.70 -14.53
N GLY A 12 -7.78 -7.99 -14.19
CA GLY A 12 -7.26 -8.50 -12.93
C GLY A 12 -5.76 -8.24 -12.80
N PHE A 13 -5.01 -8.45 -13.87
CA PHE A 13 -3.57 -8.21 -13.86
C PHE A 13 -3.24 -6.72 -13.70
N GLU A 14 -3.99 -5.85 -14.36
CA GLU A 14 -3.83 -4.40 -14.22
C GLU A 14 -4.13 -3.96 -12.78
N ASP A 15 -5.19 -4.50 -12.18
CA ASP A 15 -5.53 -4.22 -10.78
C ASP A 15 -4.45 -4.73 -9.82
N PHE A 16 -3.87 -5.88 -10.12
CA PHE A 16 -2.76 -6.42 -9.32
C PHE A 16 -1.55 -5.49 -9.35
N LEU A 17 -1.15 -5.04 -10.53
CA LEU A 17 -0.03 -4.12 -10.66
C LEU A 17 -0.29 -2.79 -9.96
N ALA A 18 -1.51 -2.27 -10.07
CA ALA A 18 -1.90 -1.03 -9.41
C ALA A 18 -1.87 -1.18 -7.89
N SER A 19 -2.30 -2.33 -7.37
CA SER A 19 -2.26 -2.62 -5.93
C SER A 19 -0.83 -2.71 -5.41
N CYS A 20 0.06 -3.34 -6.17
CA CYS A 20 1.48 -3.43 -5.81
C CYS A 20 2.14 -2.05 -5.83
N GLU A 21 1.82 -1.22 -6.81
CA GLU A 21 2.35 0.13 -6.91
C GLU A 21 1.88 0.99 -5.73
N HIS A 22 0.62 0.84 -5.33
CA HIS A 22 0.08 1.52 -4.16
C HIS A 22 0.81 1.09 -2.88
N ALA A 23 1.02 -0.20 -2.69
CA ALA A 23 1.74 -0.74 -1.54
C ALA A 23 3.18 -0.20 -1.49
N LYS A 24 3.82 -0.08 -2.63
CA LYS A 24 5.15 0.50 -2.74
C LYS A 24 5.17 1.96 -2.28
N LYS A 25 4.19 2.75 -2.69
CA LYS A 25 4.08 4.15 -2.25
C LYS A 25 3.93 4.24 -0.74
N VAL A 26 3.10 3.41 -0.15
CA VAL A 26 2.91 3.36 1.31
C VAL A 26 4.22 3.01 2.01
N SER A 27 4.95 2.03 1.50
CA SER A 27 6.24 1.62 2.07
C SER A 27 7.27 2.74 2.00
N LEU A 28 7.31 3.48 0.90
CA LEU A 28 8.22 4.61 0.74
C LEU A 28 7.91 5.72 1.75
N LEU A 29 6.62 6.04 1.92
CA LEU A 29 6.19 7.03 2.90
C LEU A 29 6.54 6.62 4.33
N ALA A 30 6.34 5.34 4.65
CA ALA A 30 6.68 4.81 5.97
C ALA A 30 8.18 4.87 6.23
N THR A 31 9.01 4.65 5.21
CA THR A 31 10.46 4.75 5.32
C THR A 31 10.89 6.19 5.64
N VAL A 32 10.30 7.17 4.96
CA VAL A 32 10.60 8.58 5.21
C VAL A 32 10.21 8.97 6.64
N ASP A 33 9.04 8.51 7.10
CA ASP A 33 8.58 8.75 8.47
C ASP A 33 9.57 8.17 9.49
N GLY A 34 10.06 6.96 9.25
CA GLY A 34 11.07 6.34 10.11
C GLY A 34 12.37 7.12 10.17
N LEU A 35 12.82 7.66 9.03
CA LEU A 35 14.01 8.50 8.97
C LEU A 35 13.83 9.80 9.75
N LEU A 36 12.66 10.42 9.66
CA LEU A 36 12.36 11.64 10.41
C LEU A 36 12.35 11.38 11.90
N GLN A 37 11.78 10.28 12.34
CA GLN A 37 11.77 9.89 13.76
C GLN A 37 13.19 9.63 14.27
N TRP A 38 14.00 8.93 13.49
CA TRP A 38 15.39 8.67 13.85
C TRP A 38 16.19 9.97 13.99
N ASP A 39 16.04 10.89 13.05
CA ASP A 39 16.70 12.18 13.04
C ASP A 39 16.33 12.99 14.29
N GLU A 40 15.04 13.00 14.65
CA GLU A 40 14.53 13.69 15.83
C GLU A 40 15.18 13.17 17.11
N GLN A 41 15.37 11.85 17.20
CA GLN A 41 15.90 11.21 18.41
C GLN A 41 17.42 11.37 18.56
N THR A 42 18.15 11.51 17.46
CA THR A 42 19.60 11.39 17.48
C THR A 42 20.38 12.67 17.15
N MET A 43 19.88 13.47 16.22
CA MET A 43 20.68 14.55 15.62
C MET A 43 20.08 15.94 15.79
N LEU A 44 18.83 16.04 16.18
CA LEU A 44 18.09 17.29 16.08
C LEU A 44 18.40 18.24 17.25
N PRO A 45 18.73 19.52 16.97
CA PRO A 45 18.80 20.53 18.02
C PRO A 45 17.44 20.77 18.66
N ALA A 46 17.41 21.07 19.95
CA ALA A 46 16.17 21.29 20.69
C ALA A 46 15.26 22.36 20.04
N ALA A 47 15.86 23.40 19.45
CA ALA A 47 15.11 24.49 18.82
C ALA A 47 14.33 24.06 17.56
N ALA A 48 14.70 22.94 16.94
CA ALA A 48 14.05 22.44 15.72
C ALA A 48 13.01 21.35 16.02
N GLY A 49 12.83 20.94 17.29
CA GLY A 49 11.96 19.83 17.68
C GLY A 49 10.51 20.05 17.29
N ASP A 50 9.95 21.24 17.51
CA ASP A 50 8.55 21.53 17.18
C ASP A 50 8.28 21.46 15.69
N PHE A 51 9.19 21.97 14.87
CA PHE A 51 9.08 21.92 13.41
C PHE A 51 9.11 20.48 12.92
N ARG A 52 10.01 19.67 13.45
CA ARG A 52 10.14 18.25 13.08
C ARG A 52 8.91 17.46 13.51
N ALA A 53 8.36 17.73 14.68
CA ALA A 53 7.14 17.08 15.16
C ALA A 53 5.97 17.39 14.24
N GLU A 54 5.84 18.62 13.76
CA GLU A 54 4.78 18.97 12.80
C GLU A 54 4.97 18.24 11.48
N GLN A 55 6.20 18.14 10.97
CA GLN A 55 6.49 17.39 9.75
C GLN A 55 6.09 15.92 9.92
N ALA A 56 6.45 15.30 11.04
CA ALA A 56 6.15 13.91 11.32
C ALA A 56 4.63 13.67 11.40
N ALA A 57 3.90 14.58 12.05
CA ALA A 57 2.44 14.47 12.17
C ALA A 57 1.76 14.58 10.80
N ARG A 58 2.21 15.49 9.96
CA ARG A 58 1.65 15.65 8.61
C ARG A 58 1.95 14.44 7.74
N LEU A 59 3.17 13.91 7.82
CA LEU A 59 3.56 12.73 7.06
C LEU A 59 2.77 11.50 7.52
N ALA A 60 2.58 11.34 8.83
CA ALA A 60 1.77 10.24 9.38
C ALA A 60 0.33 10.29 8.86
N ALA A 61 -0.25 11.50 8.80
CA ALA A 61 -1.61 11.68 8.27
C ALA A 61 -1.69 11.29 6.78
N ILE A 62 -0.70 11.71 5.99
CA ILE A 62 -0.63 11.36 4.56
C ILE A 62 -0.49 9.84 4.38
N THR A 63 0.39 9.23 5.15
CA THR A 63 0.63 7.78 5.09
C THR A 63 -0.63 7.01 5.48
N HIS A 64 -1.30 7.43 6.55
CA HIS A 64 -2.55 6.79 6.99
C HIS A 64 -3.64 6.91 5.92
N ALA A 65 -3.79 8.09 5.32
CA ALA A 65 -4.76 8.29 4.24
C ALA A 65 -4.48 7.37 3.05
N GLN A 66 -3.21 7.18 2.70
CA GLN A 66 -2.84 6.25 1.62
C GLN A 66 -3.10 4.80 2.00
N ARG A 67 -2.79 4.40 3.23
CA ARG A 67 -3.03 3.03 3.71
C ARG A 67 -4.50 2.66 3.72
N THR A 68 -5.36 3.63 4.01
CA THR A 68 -6.80 3.39 4.14
C THR A 68 -7.59 3.85 2.92
N GLN A 69 -6.93 4.14 1.81
CA GLN A 69 -7.58 4.64 0.60
C GLN A 69 -8.65 3.66 0.12
N LYS A 70 -9.88 4.17 -0.02
CA LYS A 70 -11.03 3.36 -0.41
C LYS A 70 -10.83 2.64 -1.73
N ALA A 71 -10.24 3.32 -2.72
CA ALA A 71 -9.98 2.74 -4.04
C ALA A 71 -9.07 1.51 -3.94
N GLN A 72 -8.07 1.54 -3.04
CA GLN A 72 -7.20 0.38 -2.83
C GLN A 72 -7.96 -0.78 -2.22
N GLY A 73 -8.80 -0.52 -1.21
CA GLY A 73 -9.62 -1.54 -0.58
C GLY A 73 -10.56 -2.22 -1.57
N GLU A 74 -11.24 -1.43 -2.40
CA GLU A 74 -12.13 -1.95 -3.44
C GLU A 74 -11.37 -2.78 -4.47
N ARG A 75 -10.19 -2.32 -4.86
CA ARG A 75 -9.32 -3.04 -5.80
C ARG A 75 -8.88 -4.39 -5.25
N LEU A 76 -8.48 -4.43 -3.97
CA LEU A 76 -8.06 -5.67 -3.32
C LEU A 76 -9.21 -6.67 -3.17
N GLU A 77 -10.42 -6.20 -2.87
CA GLU A 77 -11.59 -7.08 -2.80
C GLU A 77 -11.93 -7.66 -4.18
N LYS A 78 -11.85 -6.85 -5.22
CA LYS A 78 -12.06 -7.30 -6.59
C LYS A 78 -11.01 -8.35 -6.99
N LEU A 79 -9.74 -8.12 -6.61
CA LEU A 79 -8.66 -9.07 -6.86
C LEU A 79 -8.88 -10.39 -6.12
N ALA A 80 -9.36 -10.35 -4.89
CA ALA A 80 -9.61 -11.55 -4.10
C ALA A 80 -10.65 -12.48 -4.76
N GLU A 81 -11.55 -11.90 -5.54
CA GLU A 81 -12.58 -12.64 -6.27
C GLU A 81 -12.15 -13.01 -7.68
N SER A 82 -10.97 -12.56 -8.13
CA SER A 82 -10.50 -12.80 -9.49
C SER A 82 -9.83 -14.15 -9.64
N SER A 83 -9.64 -14.58 -10.90
CA SER A 83 -8.93 -15.81 -11.23
C SER A 83 -7.47 -15.77 -10.79
N LEU A 84 -6.86 -14.59 -10.71
CA LEU A 84 -5.48 -14.46 -10.22
C LEU A 84 -5.34 -14.94 -8.77
N ALA A 85 -6.34 -14.69 -7.94
CA ALA A 85 -6.31 -15.11 -6.54
C ALA A 85 -6.55 -16.61 -6.36
N THR A 86 -7.20 -17.27 -7.29
CA THR A 86 -7.56 -18.69 -7.19
C THR A 86 -6.71 -19.58 -8.07
N ASN A 87 -6.36 -19.15 -9.28
CA ASN A 87 -5.68 -19.97 -10.29
C ASN A 87 -4.38 -19.37 -10.82
N GLY A 88 -4.00 -18.17 -10.34
CA GLY A 88 -2.77 -17.51 -10.76
C GLY A 88 -1.52 -18.17 -10.16
N PRO A 89 -0.33 -17.66 -10.53
CA PRO A 89 0.92 -18.13 -9.91
C PRO A 89 0.90 -17.99 -8.39
N GLU A 90 1.57 -18.89 -7.69
CA GLU A 90 1.61 -18.87 -6.21
C GLU A 90 2.07 -17.54 -5.64
N VAL A 91 3.08 -16.93 -6.26
CA VAL A 91 3.58 -15.63 -5.81
C VAL A 91 2.50 -14.56 -5.89
N VAL A 92 1.71 -14.56 -6.97
CA VAL A 92 0.61 -13.60 -7.15
C VAL A 92 -0.48 -13.85 -6.12
N GLN A 93 -0.88 -15.10 -5.92
CA GLN A 93 -1.89 -15.45 -4.91
C GLN A 93 -1.46 -15.03 -3.51
N ALA A 94 -0.21 -15.32 -3.15
CA ALA A 94 0.33 -14.96 -1.84
C ALA A 94 0.39 -13.43 -1.67
N THR A 95 0.80 -12.72 -2.70
CA THR A 95 0.88 -11.25 -2.66
C THR A 95 -0.48 -10.62 -2.45
N ILE A 96 -1.50 -11.07 -3.18
CA ILE A 96 -2.88 -10.57 -3.03
C ILE A 96 -3.36 -10.79 -1.59
N ARG A 97 -3.13 -11.98 -1.06
CA ARG A 97 -3.53 -12.32 0.31
C ARG A 97 -2.85 -11.39 1.33
N LEU A 98 -1.55 -11.21 1.20
CA LEU A 98 -0.78 -10.37 2.14
C LEU A 98 -1.21 -8.91 2.06
N LEU A 99 -1.41 -8.37 0.87
CA LEU A 99 -1.87 -6.98 0.70
C LEU A 99 -3.25 -6.77 1.31
N ARG A 100 -4.14 -7.74 1.12
CA ARG A 100 -5.50 -7.67 1.66
C ARG A 100 -5.50 -7.73 3.19
N GLU A 101 -4.73 -8.65 3.75
CA GLU A 101 -4.58 -8.77 5.22
C GLU A 101 -4.01 -7.49 5.81
N ASP A 102 -2.98 -6.94 5.19
CA ASP A 102 -2.35 -5.71 5.65
C ASP A 102 -3.32 -4.53 5.61
N PHE A 103 -4.11 -4.42 4.54
CA PHE A 103 -5.11 -3.38 4.40
C PHE A 103 -6.19 -3.50 5.49
N GLN A 104 -6.64 -4.71 5.80
CA GLN A 104 -7.68 -4.96 6.79
C GLN A 104 -7.25 -4.62 8.22
N LYS A 105 -5.95 -4.57 8.48
CA LYS A 105 -5.41 -4.22 9.80
C LYS A 105 -5.41 -2.72 10.09
N GLN A 106 -5.64 -1.89 9.09
CA GLN A 106 -5.58 -0.43 9.25
C GLN A 106 -6.86 0.16 9.92
#